data_3c1ffe9e91aad950d0d435a56d1cac6f
#
_entry.id   3c1ffe9e91aad950d0d435a56d1cac6f
#
_cell.length_a   1.000
_cell.length_b   1.000
_cell.length_c   1.000
_cell.angle_alpha   90.00
_cell.angle_beta   90.00
_cell.angle_gamma   90.00
#
_symmetry.space_group_name_H-M   'P 1'
#
loop_
_entity.id
_entity.type
_entity.pdbx_description
1 polymer ?
#
loop_
_entity_poly.entity_id
_entity_poly.type
_entity_poly.pdbx_seq_one_letter_code
_entity_poly.pdbx_strand_id
1 'polypeptide(L)'
;LNTGSDNIFEHLTLQNALDYYSSGSAGRAVCLQDKGDGTICKNVKMLSYQDTYYSNNNGGKYYWEDSEIHGTVDFLCGGGDVYYNRCKFVVEKRSADGKGGCTIAAPYTDGSKWGYVMNECVVDNYAETFNYGRAWGGTPRLAYLNTTLLQPDMIIKDRFTVGGMNVPADKFVEYNTMDAQGNVVSPASNVLKFTKDNKVNEMETILTADQAAEYALDKVFPTWTPDADCAQVGLGLLASEGNTITWAASEGAKAYAVFCDEQF
;
A
#
# COMPACT_ATOMS: atom_id res chain seq x y z
N LEU A 1 -5.63 -0.26 15.64
CA LEU A 1 -4.68 0.83 15.84
C LEU A 1 -3.33 0.25 16.27
N ASN A 2 -2.29 0.49 15.46
CA ASN A 2 -0.91 0.22 15.82
C ASN A 2 -0.24 1.53 16.29
N THR A 3 0.46 1.50 17.42
CA THR A 3 1.26 2.63 17.95
C THR A 3 2.69 2.21 18.29
N GLY A 4 3.01 0.93 18.13
CA GLY A 4 4.35 0.39 18.32
C GLY A 4 5.22 0.58 17.10
N SER A 5 6.53 0.58 17.26
CA SER A 5 7.51 0.56 16.19
C SER A 5 8.07 -0.85 15.98
N ASP A 6 8.66 -1.09 14.81
CA ASP A 6 9.29 -2.36 14.44
C ASP A 6 8.35 -3.57 14.56
N ASN A 7 7.06 -3.38 14.24
CA ASN A 7 6.07 -4.45 14.28
C ASN A 7 6.09 -5.25 12.97
N ILE A 8 5.95 -6.56 13.12
CA ILE A 8 5.80 -7.49 11.99
C ILE A 8 4.42 -8.13 12.07
N PHE A 9 3.66 -7.99 10.99
CA PHE A 9 2.39 -8.68 10.77
C PHE A 9 2.61 -9.69 9.64
N GLU A 10 2.37 -10.96 9.91
CA GLU A 10 2.64 -12.02 8.96
C GLU A 10 1.54 -13.10 8.97
N HIS A 11 1.16 -13.56 7.76
CA HIS A 11 0.20 -14.66 7.56
C HIS A 11 -1.12 -14.48 8.30
N LEU A 12 -1.71 -13.30 8.24
CA LEU A 12 -2.98 -13.01 8.91
C LEU A 12 -3.97 -12.28 8.01
N THR A 13 -5.24 -12.38 8.37
CA THR A 13 -6.32 -11.61 7.73
C THR A 13 -6.91 -10.62 8.74
N LEU A 14 -6.96 -9.35 8.37
CA LEU A 14 -7.68 -8.31 9.09
C LEU A 14 -8.94 -7.94 8.32
N GLN A 15 -10.06 -7.86 9.00
CA GLN A 15 -11.33 -7.46 8.39
C GLN A 15 -12.04 -6.39 9.21
N ASN A 16 -12.50 -5.34 8.55
CA ASN A 16 -13.47 -4.42 9.14
C ASN A 16 -14.88 -4.87 8.74
N ALA A 17 -15.72 -5.15 9.73
CA ALA A 17 -17.06 -5.71 9.54
C ALA A 17 -18.14 -4.62 9.35
N LEU A 18 -17.78 -3.37 9.02
CA LEU A 18 -18.75 -2.32 8.73
C LEU A 18 -19.63 -2.73 7.53
N ASP A 19 -20.94 -2.62 7.67
CA ASP A 19 -21.83 -2.68 6.53
C ASP A 19 -21.72 -1.41 5.67
N TYR A 20 -20.72 -1.42 4.80
CA TYR A 20 -20.31 -0.27 4.01
C TYR A 20 -21.44 0.26 3.12
N TYR A 21 -22.18 -0.65 2.47
CA TYR A 21 -23.21 -0.27 1.52
C TYR A 21 -24.46 0.34 2.20
N SER A 22 -24.69 0.06 3.47
CA SER A 22 -25.77 0.66 4.27
C SER A 22 -25.33 1.93 5.00
N SER A 23 -24.02 2.22 5.11
CA SER A 23 -23.51 3.33 5.92
C SER A 23 -23.57 4.71 5.23
N GLY A 24 -23.93 4.76 3.95
CA GLY A 24 -24.00 6.00 3.17
C GLY A 24 -22.64 6.71 3.04
N SER A 25 -22.64 8.03 3.16
CA SER A 25 -21.41 8.85 3.02
C SER A 25 -20.42 8.75 4.20
N ALA A 26 -20.80 8.07 5.29
CA ALA A 26 -19.97 7.91 6.49
C ALA A 26 -19.11 6.63 6.49
N GLY A 27 -19.02 5.96 5.37
CA GLY A 27 -18.48 4.60 5.20
C GLY A 27 -16.96 4.42 5.34
N ARG A 28 -16.29 5.19 6.21
CA ARG A 28 -14.89 4.91 6.54
C ARG A 28 -14.79 3.60 7.31
N ALA A 29 -13.95 2.69 6.83
CA ALA A 29 -13.85 1.32 7.32
C ALA A 29 -12.39 0.91 7.48
N VAL A 30 -11.63 1.62 8.31
CA VAL A 30 -10.21 1.37 8.55
C VAL A 30 -10.01 -0.01 9.16
N CYS A 31 -9.22 -0.87 8.51
CA CYS A 31 -8.73 -2.12 9.09
C CYS A 31 -7.54 -1.89 10.01
N LEU A 32 -6.56 -1.14 9.54
CA LEU A 32 -5.37 -0.81 10.31
C LEU A 32 -5.07 0.68 10.17
N GLN A 33 -5.12 1.40 11.29
CA GLN A 33 -4.49 2.70 11.43
C GLN A 33 -3.12 2.49 12.04
N ASP A 34 -2.08 2.85 11.31
CA ASP A 34 -0.70 2.62 11.71
C ASP A 34 0.01 3.94 12.01
N LYS A 35 0.30 4.15 13.29
CA LYS A 35 1.08 5.29 13.82
C LYS A 35 2.51 4.90 14.18
N GLY A 36 2.88 3.66 13.92
CA GLY A 36 4.21 3.14 14.17
C GLY A 36 5.27 3.68 13.20
N ASP A 37 6.47 3.16 13.37
CA ASP A 37 7.59 3.28 12.43
C ASP A 37 8.25 1.91 12.29
N GLY A 38 8.71 1.55 11.10
CA GLY A 38 9.32 0.26 10.85
C GLY A 38 8.32 -0.90 10.80
N THR A 39 7.08 -0.66 10.40
CA THR A 39 6.08 -1.73 10.28
C THR A 39 6.31 -2.55 9.01
N ILE A 40 6.32 -3.87 9.18
CA ILE A 40 6.44 -4.86 8.10
C ILE A 40 5.18 -5.71 8.05
N CYS A 41 4.60 -5.84 6.85
CA CYS A 41 3.45 -6.70 6.57
C CYS A 41 3.79 -7.68 5.46
N LYS A 42 3.75 -9.00 5.73
CA LYS A 42 3.99 -10.06 4.74
C LYS A 42 2.85 -11.06 4.73
N ASN A 43 2.36 -11.39 3.53
CA ASN A 43 1.24 -12.30 3.36
C ASN A 43 0.03 -11.90 4.23
N VAL A 44 -0.22 -10.60 4.33
CA VAL A 44 -1.35 -10.04 5.08
C VAL A 44 -2.50 -9.77 4.12
N LYS A 45 -3.69 -10.17 4.51
CA LYS A 45 -4.91 -9.86 3.78
C LYS A 45 -5.75 -8.86 4.55
N MET A 46 -6.10 -7.74 3.91
CA MET A 46 -7.02 -6.75 4.49
C MET A 46 -8.33 -6.70 3.71
N LEU A 47 -9.44 -6.97 4.40
CA LEU A 47 -10.79 -6.96 3.84
C LEU A 47 -11.56 -5.76 4.37
N SER A 48 -11.76 -4.75 3.54
CA SER A 48 -12.51 -3.55 3.89
C SER A 48 -12.90 -2.75 2.64
N TYR A 49 -13.26 -1.50 2.84
CA TYR A 49 -13.79 -0.61 1.83
C TYR A 49 -13.05 0.73 1.77
N GLN A 50 -13.58 1.81 2.38
CA GLN A 50 -12.92 3.10 2.38
C GLN A 50 -11.86 3.20 3.48
N ASP A 51 -10.70 3.78 3.18
CA ASP A 51 -9.60 4.03 4.13
C ASP A 51 -9.04 2.73 4.78
N THR A 52 -8.97 1.62 4.05
CA THR A 52 -8.63 0.28 4.61
C THR A 52 -7.33 0.28 5.40
N TYR A 53 -6.24 0.78 4.78
CA TYR A 53 -4.95 0.97 5.45
C TYR A 53 -4.63 2.46 5.55
N TYR A 54 -4.48 2.92 6.77
CA TYR A 54 -4.16 4.30 7.08
C TYR A 54 -2.79 4.39 7.77
N SER A 55 -1.73 4.71 7.01
CA SER A 55 -0.41 5.01 7.55
C SER A 55 -0.42 6.43 8.13
N ASN A 56 -0.38 6.54 9.46
CA ASN A 56 -0.63 7.81 10.14
C ASN A 56 0.58 8.30 10.94
N ASN A 57 1.74 8.28 10.29
CA ASN A 57 2.99 8.86 10.80
C ASN A 57 3.81 9.37 9.61
N ASN A 58 3.94 10.69 9.46
CA ASN A 58 4.67 11.29 8.34
C ASN A 58 6.17 10.96 8.30
N GLY A 59 6.77 10.62 9.44
CA GLY A 59 8.15 10.15 9.54
C GLY A 59 8.29 8.62 9.49
N GLY A 60 7.18 7.89 9.40
CA GLY A 60 7.16 6.43 9.43
C GLY A 60 7.65 5.78 8.15
N LYS A 61 8.23 4.60 8.30
CA LYS A 61 8.60 3.67 7.23
C LYS A 61 7.74 2.43 7.31
N TYR A 62 7.20 1.99 6.18
CA TYR A 62 6.28 0.87 6.11
C TYR A 62 6.61 0.01 4.92
N TYR A 63 6.63 -1.29 5.10
CA TYR A 63 6.91 -2.26 4.05
C TYR A 63 5.81 -3.32 3.97
N TRP A 64 5.31 -3.55 2.77
CA TRP A 64 4.30 -4.56 2.47
C TRP A 64 4.84 -5.49 1.40
N GLU A 65 4.71 -6.80 1.60
CA GLU A 65 5.15 -7.80 0.64
C GLU A 65 4.13 -8.92 0.49
N ASP A 66 3.88 -9.34 -0.75
CA ASP A 66 3.04 -10.48 -1.10
C ASP A 66 1.66 -10.45 -0.40
N SER A 67 1.13 -9.25 -0.18
CA SER A 67 -0.09 -9.01 0.59
C SER A 67 -1.26 -8.60 -0.30
N GLU A 68 -2.50 -8.81 0.17
CA GLU A 68 -3.72 -8.46 -0.55
C GLU A 68 -4.54 -7.43 0.21
N ILE A 69 -4.84 -6.28 -0.40
CA ILE A 69 -5.58 -5.20 0.24
C ILE A 69 -6.81 -4.86 -0.59
N HIS A 70 -7.98 -5.00 0.02
CA HIS A 70 -9.27 -4.69 -0.58
C HIS A 70 -9.76 -3.32 -0.14
N GLY A 71 -10.39 -2.59 -1.07
CA GLY A 71 -11.02 -1.33 -0.73
C GLY A 71 -11.76 -0.64 -1.87
N THR A 72 -12.34 0.50 -1.58
CA THR A 72 -13.10 1.31 -2.54
C THR A 72 -12.45 2.66 -2.77
N VAL A 73 -12.53 3.58 -1.84
CA VAL A 73 -12.01 4.93 -1.97
C VAL A 73 -10.91 5.16 -0.96
N ASP A 74 -9.79 5.70 -1.45
CA ASP A 74 -8.66 6.08 -0.60
C ASP A 74 -8.19 4.93 0.29
N PHE A 75 -8.32 3.69 -0.19
CA PHE A 75 -8.12 2.54 0.69
C PHE A 75 -6.66 2.32 1.10
N LEU A 76 -5.72 3.03 0.46
CA LEU A 76 -4.36 3.25 0.92
C LEU A 76 -4.21 4.74 1.17
N CYS A 77 -4.20 5.19 2.43
CA CYS A 77 -4.17 6.62 2.74
C CYS A 77 -3.21 6.97 3.87
N GLY A 78 -2.77 8.22 3.91
CA GLY A 78 -1.93 8.74 4.99
C GLY A 78 -0.53 9.16 4.56
N GLY A 79 0.38 9.16 5.52
CA GLY A 79 1.74 9.70 5.40
C GLY A 79 2.84 8.63 5.49
N GLY A 80 4.07 9.11 5.58
CA GLY A 80 5.27 8.29 5.63
C GLY A 80 5.74 7.79 4.26
N ASP A 81 6.84 7.03 4.27
CA ASP A 81 7.33 6.29 3.11
C ASP A 81 6.82 4.85 3.18
N VAL A 82 5.95 4.47 2.26
CA VAL A 82 5.31 3.13 2.22
C VAL A 82 5.73 2.41 0.95
N TYR A 83 6.35 1.26 1.09
CA TYR A 83 6.75 0.42 -0.04
C TYR A 83 5.89 -0.83 -0.12
N TYR A 84 5.12 -0.95 -1.18
CA TYR A 84 4.33 -2.14 -1.50
C TYR A 84 5.08 -2.94 -2.57
N ASN A 85 5.49 -4.16 -2.23
CA ASN A 85 6.24 -5.05 -3.09
C ASN A 85 5.40 -6.30 -3.43
N ARG A 86 5.10 -6.51 -4.70
CA ARG A 86 4.31 -7.65 -5.19
C ARG A 86 2.96 -7.82 -4.50
N CYS A 87 2.34 -6.70 -4.09
CA CYS A 87 1.03 -6.72 -3.46
C CYS A 87 -0.11 -6.77 -4.49
N LYS A 88 -1.24 -7.32 -4.10
CA LYS A 88 -2.48 -7.27 -4.86
C LYS A 88 -3.45 -6.25 -4.26
N PHE A 89 -3.85 -5.27 -5.04
CA PHE A 89 -4.89 -4.31 -4.70
C PHE A 89 -6.20 -4.71 -5.35
N VAL A 90 -7.21 -5.01 -4.54
CA VAL A 90 -8.54 -5.38 -5.00
C VAL A 90 -9.47 -4.19 -4.84
N VAL A 91 -9.86 -3.61 -5.96
CA VAL A 91 -10.78 -2.48 -6.00
C VAL A 91 -12.21 -3.02 -5.96
N GLU A 92 -12.85 -2.91 -4.81
CA GLU A 92 -14.21 -3.38 -4.57
C GLU A 92 -15.25 -2.46 -5.22
N LYS A 93 -16.46 -2.96 -5.40
CA LYS A 93 -17.59 -2.16 -5.91
C LYS A 93 -17.80 -0.92 -5.05
N ARG A 94 -17.92 0.24 -5.69
CA ARG A 94 -18.15 1.52 -5.00
C ARG A 94 -19.49 1.58 -4.26
N SER A 95 -20.49 0.91 -4.82
CA SER A 95 -21.87 0.86 -4.31
C SER A 95 -22.48 -0.53 -4.55
N ALA A 96 -23.57 -0.83 -3.88
CA ALA A 96 -24.25 -2.12 -3.99
C ALA A 96 -24.72 -2.45 -5.42
N ASP A 97 -25.07 -1.43 -6.22
CA ASP A 97 -25.43 -1.57 -7.63
C ASP A 97 -24.22 -1.61 -8.58
N GLY A 98 -22.99 -1.55 -8.03
CA GLY A 98 -21.73 -1.61 -8.79
C GLY A 98 -21.32 -0.32 -9.46
N LYS A 99 -22.07 0.78 -9.28
CA LYS A 99 -21.77 2.07 -9.91
C LYS A 99 -20.78 2.91 -9.13
N GLY A 100 -20.13 3.81 -9.85
CA GLY A 100 -19.20 4.80 -9.32
C GLY A 100 -17.75 4.37 -9.35
N GLY A 101 -16.88 5.38 -9.45
CA GLY A 101 -15.44 5.20 -9.51
C GLY A 101 -14.80 5.07 -8.12
N CYS A 102 -13.69 4.37 -8.08
CA CYS A 102 -12.88 4.16 -6.89
C CYS A 102 -11.49 4.79 -7.01
N THR A 103 -10.85 5.05 -5.89
CA THR A 103 -9.49 5.61 -5.80
C THR A 103 -8.64 4.68 -4.94
N ILE A 104 -7.51 4.21 -5.47
CA ILE A 104 -6.63 3.31 -4.71
C ILE A 104 -5.95 4.08 -3.59
N ALA A 105 -5.19 5.13 -3.91
CA ALA A 105 -4.34 5.80 -2.95
C ALA A 105 -4.71 7.29 -2.75
N ALA A 106 -4.64 7.74 -1.50
CA ALA A 106 -4.77 9.13 -1.12
C ALA A 106 -3.61 9.51 -0.16
N PRO A 107 -2.40 9.76 -0.69
CA PRO A 107 -1.27 10.10 0.15
C PRO A 107 -1.42 11.48 0.81
N TYR A 108 -1.00 11.53 2.08
CA TYR A 108 -0.72 12.74 2.86
C TYR A 108 0.74 12.68 3.34
N THR A 109 1.67 12.69 2.38
CA THR A 109 3.09 12.37 2.61
C THR A 109 3.93 13.62 2.90
N ASP A 110 3.56 14.36 3.92
CA ASP A 110 4.26 15.60 4.29
C ASP A 110 5.66 15.31 4.82
N GLY A 111 6.66 15.90 4.19
CA GLY A 111 8.07 15.70 4.53
C GLY A 111 8.66 14.36 4.07
N SER A 112 7.88 13.44 3.53
CA SER A 112 8.35 12.17 2.98
C SER A 112 9.14 12.38 1.70
N LYS A 113 10.23 11.63 1.52
CA LYS A 113 11.04 11.69 0.30
C LYS A 113 10.42 10.92 -0.84
N TRP A 114 9.82 9.76 -0.57
CA TRP A 114 9.31 8.82 -1.56
C TRP A 114 7.79 8.76 -1.59
N GLY A 115 7.14 8.85 -0.43
CA GLY A 115 5.71 8.65 -0.29
C GLY A 115 5.32 7.19 -0.51
N TYR A 116 4.28 6.95 -1.29
CA TYR A 116 3.80 5.60 -1.59
C TYR A 116 4.45 5.07 -2.86
N VAL A 117 5.13 3.95 -2.75
CA VAL A 117 5.79 3.24 -3.86
C VAL A 117 5.16 1.86 -4.01
N MET A 118 4.55 1.60 -5.16
CA MET A 118 4.00 0.30 -5.55
C MET A 118 4.92 -0.33 -6.59
N ASN A 119 5.59 -1.42 -6.22
CA ASN A 119 6.50 -2.14 -7.11
C ASN A 119 5.94 -3.54 -7.42
N GLU A 120 5.86 -3.89 -8.70
CA GLU A 120 5.39 -5.20 -9.18
C GLU A 120 4.01 -5.62 -8.64
N CYS A 121 3.17 -4.62 -8.35
CA CYS A 121 1.85 -4.86 -7.80
C CYS A 121 0.84 -5.23 -8.88
N VAL A 122 -0.23 -5.94 -8.46
CA VAL A 122 -1.36 -6.30 -9.33
C VAL A 122 -2.60 -5.55 -8.88
N VAL A 123 -3.36 -5.00 -9.83
CA VAL A 123 -4.67 -4.37 -9.58
C VAL A 123 -5.76 -5.25 -10.17
N ASP A 124 -6.69 -5.67 -9.31
CA ASP A 124 -7.89 -6.43 -9.67
C ASP A 124 -9.13 -5.56 -9.36
N ASN A 125 -9.96 -5.26 -10.36
CA ASN A 125 -11.02 -4.26 -10.23
C ASN A 125 -12.42 -4.84 -10.42
N TYR A 126 -13.31 -4.54 -9.49
CA TYR A 126 -14.74 -4.85 -9.53
C TYR A 126 -15.63 -3.60 -9.56
N ALA A 127 -15.04 -2.40 -9.47
CA ALA A 127 -15.76 -1.13 -9.60
C ALA A 127 -16.05 -0.78 -11.08
N GLU A 128 -16.98 0.15 -11.30
CA GLU A 128 -17.26 0.67 -12.65
C GLU A 128 -16.01 1.31 -13.30
N THR A 129 -15.26 2.07 -12.52
CA THR A 129 -13.97 2.65 -12.92
C THR A 129 -13.08 2.81 -11.68
N PHE A 130 -11.78 2.98 -11.90
CA PHE A 130 -10.85 3.30 -10.83
C PHE A 130 -9.72 4.23 -11.29
N ASN A 131 -8.99 4.76 -10.34
CA ASN A 131 -7.78 5.54 -10.56
C ASN A 131 -6.70 5.17 -9.54
N TYR A 132 -5.46 5.48 -9.89
CA TYR A 132 -4.32 5.20 -9.04
C TYR A 132 -4.28 6.05 -7.77
N GLY A 133 -4.76 7.28 -7.84
CA GLY A 133 -4.75 8.11 -6.65
C GLY A 133 -5.17 9.57 -6.86
N ARG A 134 -5.31 10.24 -5.72
CA ARG A 134 -5.56 11.68 -5.60
C ARG A 134 -4.68 12.30 -4.53
N ALA A 135 -4.36 13.58 -4.66
CA ALA A 135 -3.59 14.31 -3.67
C ALA A 135 -4.47 14.73 -2.48
N TRP A 136 -4.26 14.10 -1.32
CA TRP A 136 -5.04 14.38 -0.13
C TRP A 136 -4.48 15.54 0.69
N GLY A 137 -3.18 15.55 0.99
CA GLY A 137 -2.60 16.61 1.80
C GLY A 137 -1.07 16.58 1.84
N GLY A 138 -0.46 17.56 2.51
CA GLY A 138 0.99 17.68 2.61
C GLY A 138 1.67 17.92 1.27
N THR A 139 2.72 17.16 0.99
CA THR A 139 3.45 17.08 -0.28
C THR A 139 3.27 15.67 -0.89
N PRO A 140 2.08 15.34 -1.43
CA PRO A 140 1.72 13.98 -1.74
C PRO A 140 2.53 13.42 -2.91
N ARG A 141 3.11 12.22 -2.68
CA ARG A 141 3.91 11.46 -3.63
C ARG A 141 3.38 10.06 -3.80
N LEU A 142 3.36 9.58 -5.03
CA LEU A 142 2.80 8.29 -5.41
C LEU A 142 3.53 7.78 -6.66
N ALA A 143 4.03 6.57 -6.62
CA ALA A 143 4.72 5.93 -7.73
C ALA A 143 4.20 4.50 -7.94
N TYR A 144 3.82 4.17 -9.17
CA TYR A 144 3.45 2.82 -9.61
C TYR A 144 4.50 2.30 -10.59
N LEU A 145 5.16 1.20 -10.25
CA LEU A 145 6.26 0.62 -11.03
C LEU A 145 5.94 -0.82 -11.38
N ASN A 146 6.05 -1.18 -12.65
CA ASN A 146 5.81 -2.54 -13.15
C ASN A 146 4.45 -3.11 -12.71
N THR A 147 3.42 -2.27 -12.69
CA THR A 147 2.08 -2.64 -12.21
C THR A 147 1.30 -3.39 -13.26
N THR A 148 0.67 -4.51 -12.89
CA THR A 148 -0.22 -5.27 -13.77
C THR A 148 -1.67 -4.92 -13.48
N LEU A 149 -2.41 -4.52 -14.51
CA LEU A 149 -3.86 -4.28 -14.47
C LEU A 149 -4.59 -5.49 -15.04
N LEU A 150 -5.44 -6.15 -14.24
CA LEU A 150 -6.26 -7.26 -14.75
C LEU A 150 -7.42 -6.77 -15.61
N GLN A 151 -7.90 -5.54 -15.39
CA GLN A 151 -8.96 -4.89 -16.18
C GLN A 151 -8.48 -3.50 -16.62
N PRO A 152 -7.58 -3.40 -17.62
CA PRO A 152 -6.94 -2.15 -18.02
C PRO A 152 -7.93 -1.12 -18.61
N ASP A 153 -9.06 -1.55 -19.14
CA ASP A 153 -10.07 -0.66 -19.70
C ASP A 153 -10.90 0.09 -18.65
N MET A 154 -10.81 -0.35 -17.37
CA MET A 154 -11.57 0.23 -16.28
C MET A 154 -10.81 1.34 -15.52
N ILE A 155 -9.51 1.50 -15.74
CA ILE A 155 -8.77 2.62 -15.18
C ILE A 155 -9.06 3.90 -15.97
N ILE A 156 -9.22 5.03 -15.27
CA ILE A 156 -9.38 6.31 -15.95
C ILE A 156 -8.16 6.62 -16.84
N LYS A 157 -8.40 7.29 -17.97
CA LYS A 157 -7.37 7.51 -19.00
C LYS A 157 -6.14 8.28 -18.50
N ASP A 158 -6.34 9.18 -17.54
CA ASP A 158 -5.27 10.01 -16.97
C ASP A 158 -4.60 9.38 -15.74
N ARG A 159 -4.95 8.12 -15.38
CA ARG A 159 -4.41 7.37 -14.23
C ARG A 159 -4.70 7.97 -12.86
N PHE A 160 -4.44 9.25 -12.68
CA PHE A 160 -4.63 9.97 -11.42
C PHE A 160 -5.83 10.91 -11.53
N THR A 161 -6.64 10.99 -10.49
CA THR A 161 -7.77 11.91 -10.51
C THR A 161 -7.44 13.25 -9.88
N VAL A 162 -7.89 14.30 -10.50
CA VAL A 162 -7.89 15.65 -9.91
C VAL A 162 -9.16 15.92 -9.10
N GLY A 163 -10.15 15.05 -9.21
CA GLY A 163 -11.37 15.11 -8.42
C GLY A 163 -11.09 14.83 -6.93
N GLY A 164 -11.51 15.72 -6.05
CA GLY A 164 -11.25 15.60 -4.63
C GLY A 164 -9.80 15.82 -4.21
N MET A 165 -8.97 16.38 -5.08
CA MET A 165 -7.62 16.82 -4.75
C MET A 165 -7.69 18.02 -3.81
N ASN A 166 -7.11 17.91 -2.61
CA ASN A 166 -7.15 18.98 -1.62
C ASN A 166 -5.93 19.91 -1.72
N VAL A 167 -4.81 19.38 -2.21
CA VAL A 167 -3.53 20.07 -2.39
C VAL A 167 -2.97 19.72 -3.77
N PRO A 168 -1.99 20.48 -4.31
CA PRO A 168 -1.24 20.07 -5.47
C PRO A 168 -0.53 18.72 -5.23
N ALA A 169 -0.55 17.83 -6.22
CA ALA A 169 0.33 16.67 -6.20
C ALA A 169 1.79 17.13 -6.30
N ASP A 170 2.67 16.59 -5.46
CA ASP A 170 4.10 16.88 -5.56
C ASP A 170 4.76 15.98 -6.60
N LYS A 171 4.47 14.67 -6.55
CA LYS A 171 4.99 13.71 -7.53
C LYS A 171 4.05 12.49 -7.67
N PHE A 172 3.30 12.43 -8.75
CA PHE A 172 2.46 11.29 -9.12
C PHE A 172 2.98 10.70 -10.42
N VAL A 173 3.53 9.48 -10.36
CA VAL A 173 4.25 8.89 -11.47
C VAL A 173 3.95 7.41 -11.67
N GLU A 174 4.17 6.92 -12.90
CA GLU A 174 4.14 5.49 -13.21
C GLU A 174 5.28 5.11 -14.16
N TYR A 175 5.63 3.83 -14.14
CA TYR A 175 6.55 3.23 -15.09
C TYR A 175 6.10 1.80 -15.40
N ASN A 176 6.06 1.47 -16.71
CA ASN A 176 5.82 0.12 -17.19
C ASN A 176 4.53 -0.52 -16.61
N THR A 177 3.40 0.20 -16.69
CA THR A 177 2.07 -0.37 -16.43
C THR A 177 1.70 -1.34 -17.54
N MET A 178 1.27 -2.54 -17.21
CA MET A 178 0.99 -3.63 -18.15
C MET A 178 -0.41 -4.22 -17.95
N ASP A 179 -0.93 -4.88 -18.98
CA ASP A 179 -2.07 -5.79 -18.85
C ASP A 179 -1.62 -7.20 -18.35
N ALA A 180 -2.58 -8.11 -18.17
CA ALA A 180 -2.32 -9.48 -17.74
C ALA A 180 -1.52 -10.31 -18.76
N GLN A 181 -1.40 -9.85 -20.00
CA GLN A 181 -0.62 -10.47 -21.06
C GLN A 181 0.79 -9.89 -21.19
N GLY A 182 1.12 -8.86 -20.37
CA GLY A 182 2.40 -8.18 -20.39
C GLY A 182 2.51 -7.07 -21.44
N ASN A 183 1.42 -6.68 -22.07
CA ASN A 183 1.42 -5.55 -22.99
C ASN A 183 1.38 -4.23 -22.21
N VAL A 184 2.20 -3.26 -22.63
CA VAL A 184 2.22 -1.94 -21.99
C VAL A 184 0.90 -1.20 -22.22
N VAL A 185 0.31 -0.73 -21.12
CA VAL A 185 -0.93 0.07 -21.11
C VAL A 185 -0.56 1.53 -20.83
N SER A 186 -0.52 2.34 -21.88
CA SER A 186 -0.17 3.76 -21.75
C SER A 186 -1.36 4.62 -21.28
N PRO A 187 -1.15 5.68 -20.47
CA PRO A 187 -2.18 6.67 -20.21
C PRO A 187 -2.51 7.49 -21.46
N ALA A 188 -3.62 8.24 -21.44
CA ALA A 188 -3.99 9.13 -22.53
C ALA A 188 -3.06 10.34 -22.64
N SER A 189 -2.42 10.73 -21.54
CA SER A 189 -1.47 11.84 -21.49
C SER A 189 -0.34 11.49 -20.52
N ASN A 190 0.88 11.90 -20.87
CA ASN A 190 2.04 11.82 -19.98
C ASN A 190 2.09 13.00 -18.98
N VAL A 191 1.11 13.89 -19.04
CA VAL A 191 1.07 15.10 -18.22
C VAL A 191 -0.24 15.16 -17.45
N LEU A 192 -0.15 15.21 -16.14
CA LEU A 192 -1.27 15.53 -15.25
C LEU A 192 -1.43 17.05 -15.16
N LYS A 193 -2.61 17.56 -15.55
CA LYS A 193 -2.95 18.98 -15.44
C LYS A 193 -4.04 19.18 -14.40
N PHE A 194 -3.81 20.09 -13.49
CA PHE A 194 -4.80 20.44 -12.46
C PHE A 194 -4.73 21.94 -12.10
N THR A 195 -5.85 22.47 -11.65
CA THR A 195 -5.93 23.86 -11.16
C THR A 195 -6.11 23.84 -9.65
N LYS A 196 -5.22 24.50 -8.96
CA LYS A 196 -5.29 24.73 -7.52
C LYS A 196 -4.89 26.16 -7.21
N ASP A 197 -5.65 26.81 -6.32
CA ASP A 197 -5.43 28.21 -5.89
C ASP A 197 -5.31 29.20 -7.07
N ASN A 198 -6.20 29.03 -8.07
CA ASN A 198 -6.21 29.79 -9.34
C ASN A 198 -4.94 29.66 -10.19
N LYS A 199 -4.10 28.68 -9.91
CA LYS A 199 -2.89 28.40 -10.67
C LYS A 199 -3.05 27.08 -11.39
N VAL A 200 -2.72 27.06 -12.69
CA VAL A 200 -2.59 25.83 -13.47
C VAL A 200 -1.25 25.19 -13.13
N ASN A 201 -1.29 23.94 -12.75
CA ASN A 201 -0.11 23.11 -12.48
C ASN A 201 -0.05 21.98 -13.50
N GLU A 202 1.14 21.63 -13.92
CA GLU A 202 1.41 20.53 -14.83
C GLU A 202 2.54 19.67 -14.28
N MET A 203 2.41 18.36 -14.40
CA MET A 203 3.40 17.40 -13.91
C MET A 203 3.53 16.23 -14.89
N GLU A 204 4.76 15.89 -15.27
CA GLU A 204 5.01 14.66 -16.02
C GLU A 204 4.78 13.44 -15.12
N THR A 205 4.04 12.46 -15.65
CA THR A 205 3.61 11.28 -14.90
C THR A 205 4.34 10.00 -15.31
N ILE A 206 5.06 10.01 -16.44
CA ILE A 206 5.77 8.82 -16.93
C ILE A 206 7.26 8.94 -16.62
N LEU A 207 7.79 7.93 -15.93
CA LEU A 207 9.22 7.82 -15.64
C LEU A 207 9.97 7.15 -16.79
N THR A 208 11.23 7.54 -16.99
CA THR A 208 12.20 6.74 -17.75
C THR A 208 12.65 5.53 -16.91
N ALA A 209 13.32 4.56 -17.56
CA ALA A 209 13.88 3.40 -16.85
C ALA A 209 14.87 3.81 -15.76
N ASP A 210 15.74 4.78 -16.03
CA ASP A 210 16.73 5.27 -15.07
C ASP A 210 16.05 5.96 -13.87
N GLN A 211 15.00 6.73 -14.13
CA GLN A 211 14.21 7.35 -13.05
C GLN A 211 13.44 6.32 -12.21
N ALA A 212 12.91 5.27 -12.85
CA ALA A 212 12.22 4.19 -12.14
C ALA A 212 13.18 3.38 -11.27
N ALA A 213 14.43 3.18 -11.69
CA ALA A 213 15.46 2.49 -10.93
C ALA A 213 15.82 3.20 -9.60
N GLU A 214 15.57 4.52 -9.50
CA GLU A 214 15.75 5.24 -8.24
C GLU A 214 14.73 4.86 -7.14
N TYR A 215 13.63 4.18 -7.50
CA TYR A 215 12.62 3.68 -6.56
C TYR A 215 12.89 2.24 -6.09
N ALA A 216 14.07 1.68 -6.34
CA ALA A 216 14.44 0.37 -5.80
C ALA A 216 14.41 0.38 -4.26
N LEU A 217 14.10 -0.78 -3.64
CA LEU A 217 13.89 -0.88 -2.20
C LEU A 217 15.08 -0.36 -1.38
N ASP A 218 16.31 -0.68 -1.79
CA ASP A 218 17.55 -0.24 -1.17
C ASP A 218 17.82 1.27 -1.33
N LYS A 219 17.20 1.90 -2.32
CA LYS A 219 17.22 3.36 -2.51
C LYS A 219 16.18 4.07 -1.65
N VAL A 220 14.99 3.46 -1.53
CA VAL A 220 13.91 3.98 -0.69
C VAL A 220 14.29 3.83 0.79
N PHE A 221 14.82 2.67 1.17
CA PHE A 221 15.22 2.35 2.55
C PHE A 221 16.71 1.97 2.63
N PRO A 222 17.64 2.93 2.49
CA PRO A 222 19.08 2.62 2.41
C PRO A 222 19.69 2.07 3.71
N THR A 223 18.99 2.19 4.84
CA THR A 223 19.45 1.74 6.17
C THR A 223 18.50 0.75 6.83
N TRP A 224 17.48 0.31 6.12
CA TRP A 224 16.50 -0.66 6.59
C TRP A 224 16.25 -1.72 5.51
N THR A 225 16.33 -2.99 5.89
CA THR A 225 16.20 -4.15 5.01
C THR A 225 14.98 -4.98 5.40
N PRO A 226 13.74 -4.44 5.19
CA PRO A 226 12.52 -5.09 5.67
C PRO A 226 12.22 -6.43 5.00
N ASP A 227 12.71 -6.64 3.78
CA ASP A 227 12.61 -7.90 3.04
C ASP A 227 13.44 -9.02 3.69
N ALA A 228 14.60 -8.69 4.25
CA ALA A 228 15.45 -9.62 4.99
C ALA A 228 15.00 -9.79 6.45
N ASP A 229 14.46 -8.74 7.08
CA ASP A 229 14.05 -8.77 8.50
C ASP A 229 12.90 -9.74 8.78
N CYS A 230 12.10 -10.09 7.75
CA CYS A 230 11.06 -11.12 7.81
C CYS A 230 11.51 -12.48 7.27
N ALA A 231 12.79 -12.70 7.03
CA ALA A 231 13.25 -14.00 6.62
C ALA A 231 12.96 -15.03 7.73
N GLN A 232 12.30 -16.13 7.37
CA GLN A 232 12.10 -17.22 8.31
C GLN A 232 13.45 -17.80 8.71
N VAL A 233 13.74 -17.75 10.02
CA VAL A 233 14.90 -18.45 10.58
C VAL A 233 14.51 -19.89 10.87
N GLY A 234 15.39 -20.83 10.56
CA GLY A 234 15.18 -22.23 10.88
C GLY A 234 14.95 -22.46 12.37
N LEU A 235 14.06 -23.37 12.71
CA LEU A 235 13.86 -23.75 14.11
C LEU A 235 15.14 -24.39 14.64
N GLY A 236 15.63 -23.89 15.77
CA GLY A 236 16.69 -24.53 16.53
C GLY A 236 16.22 -25.85 17.13
N LEU A 237 17.17 -26.67 17.60
CA LEU A 237 16.84 -27.89 18.33
C LEU A 237 16.02 -27.54 19.58
N LEU A 238 14.85 -28.16 19.70
CA LEU A 238 13.95 -28.01 20.83
C LEU A 238 14.12 -29.21 21.76
N ALA A 239 14.31 -28.97 23.05
CA ALA A 239 14.31 -30.01 24.09
C ALA A 239 13.39 -29.59 25.23
N SER A 240 12.75 -30.55 25.87
CA SER A 240 11.93 -30.34 27.08
C SER A 240 12.31 -31.29 28.18
N GLU A 241 12.41 -30.76 29.41
CA GLU A 241 12.62 -31.54 30.62
C GLU A 241 11.70 -30.99 31.73
N GLY A 242 10.72 -31.79 32.12
CA GLY A 242 9.66 -31.37 33.04
C GLY A 242 8.89 -30.18 32.46
N ASN A 243 8.84 -29.07 33.21
CA ASN A 243 8.19 -27.82 32.77
C ASN A 243 9.17 -26.83 32.11
N THR A 244 10.36 -27.28 31.74
CA THR A 244 11.37 -26.46 31.12
C THR A 244 11.49 -26.80 29.64
N ILE A 245 11.41 -25.79 28.77
CA ILE A 245 11.69 -25.90 27.34
C ILE A 245 13.00 -25.16 27.06
N THR A 246 13.88 -25.82 26.34
CA THR A 246 15.15 -25.23 25.91
C THR A 246 15.29 -25.36 24.39
N TRP A 247 15.93 -24.40 23.79
CA TRP A 247 16.23 -24.42 22.36
C TRP A 247 17.62 -23.83 22.08
N ALA A 248 18.21 -24.27 20.99
CA ALA A 248 19.42 -23.65 20.48
C ALA A 248 19.09 -22.30 19.82
N ALA A 249 19.96 -21.32 20.00
CA ALA A 249 19.84 -20.04 19.31
C ALA A 249 19.90 -20.27 17.79
N SER A 250 18.96 -19.67 17.07
CA SER A 250 18.97 -19.67 15.60
C SER A 250 19.72 -18.44 15.10
N GLU A 251 20.61 -18.63 14.13
CA GLU A 251 21.35 -17.52 13.54
C GLU A 251 20.37 -16.54 12.87
N GLY A 252 20.51 -15.25 13.16
CA GLY A 252 19.64 -14.20 12.66
C GLY A 252 18.34 -14.00 13.44
N ALA A 253 17.99 -14.86 14.39
CA ALA A 253 16.82 -14.66 15.23
C ALA A 253 16.99 -13.46 16.17
N LYS A 254 16.06 -12.50 16.13
CA LYS A 254 16.04 -11.33 17.01
C LYS A 254 15.18 -11.57 18.26
N ALA A 255 14.23 -12.50 18.18
CA ALA A 255 13.33 -12.88 19.26
C ALA A 255 12.78 -14.29 19.04
N TYR A 256 12.18 -14.86 20.07
CA TYR A 256 11.46 -16.12 20.04
C TYR A 256 10.08 -15.92 20.65
N ALA A 257 9.05 -16.47 20.01
CA ALA A 257 7.72 -16.56 20.59
C ALA A 257 7.47 -17.99 21.07
N VAL A 258 7.06 -18.15 22.30
CA VAL A 258 6.74 -19.45 22.89
C VAL A 258 5.25 -19.52 23.16
N PHE A 259 4.59 -20.52 22.55
CA PHE A 259 3.16 -20.78 22.74
C PHE A 259 2.98 -21.98 23.64
N CYS A 260 2.07 -21.87 24.61
CA CYS A 260 1.64 -22.97 25.44
C CYS A 260 0.16 -23.25 25.13
N ASP A 261 -0.15 -24.49 24.73
CA ASP A 261 -1.50 -24.95 24.39
C ASP A 261 -2.20 -24.08 23.33
N GLU A 262 -1.44 -23.67 22.30
CA GLU A 262 -1.92 -22.80 21.21
C GLU A 262 -2.48 -21.43 21.68
N GLN A 263 -2.19 -21.04 22.91
CA GLN A 263 -2.53 -19.72 23.45
C GLN A 263 -1.29 -18.82 23.52
N PHE A 264 -1.49 -17.60 23.06
CA PHE A 264 -0.49 -16.53 23.12
C PHE A 264 -0.60 -15.77 24.43
#